data_9bd877c9a83c4d7245de2414853c1b7e
#
_entry.id   9bd877c9a83c4d7245de2414853c1b7e
#
_cell.length_a   1.000
_cell.length_b   1.000
_cell.length_c   1.000
_cell.angle_alpha   90.00
_cell.angle_beta   90.00
_cell.angle_gamma   90.00
#
_symmetry.space_group_name_H-M   'P 1'
#
loop_
_entity.id
_entity.type
_entity.pdbx_description
1 polymer ?
#
loop_
_entity_poly.entity_id
_entity_poly.type
_entity_poly.pdbx_seq_one_letter_code
_entity_poly.pdbx_strand_id
1 'polypeptide(L)'
;MALEWEINMFSDKVRIFIKSGKGGDGHVSFRRELYVPAGGPDGGNGGHGGDIIFQVDKGLNTLGDFRHNSKYIAPSGEEGGKKRCTGRNGEDLIIKVPEGTVIYDDASGKVIADMSGDNMKETILKGGRGGKGNMNYATATMQAPQYAQPGQEAKELWVRLELKCIADVGLVGFPNVGKSTFLSRVTNARPKIANYHFTTLNPNLGVVDIDGGKGFVIADIPGLIEGASEGVGLGHQFLRHIERTKVIIHIVDAASTEGRDPIADIKAINAELEAYNPELLKRPQVIAANKIDAIYDDGSETNPVELIKEAFEPEGIKVYPISAVTGQGVRELLYAVRELLDNFPDDVVIFEKEFDIDELLDNSDDNYNVYLDENGVFIVEGERIDKMLGYTNLESEKGFNFFQKFMKSSGAIDRLEELGIEEGDTVRVGDYLEFDYYRA
;
A
#
# COMPACT_ATOMS: atom_id res chain seq x y z
N MET A 1 26.14 -11.29 -19.25
CA MET A 1 25.38 -11.53 -18.02
C MET A 1 25.69 -10.54 -16.89
N ALA A 2 26.06 -9.29 -17.22
CA ALA A 2 26.37 -8.24 -16.23
C ALA A 2 25.72 -6.87 -16.57
N LEU A 3 24.78 -6.82 -17.50
CA LEU A 3 24.19 -5.57 -18.01
C LEU A 3 22.68 -5.41 -17.71
N GLU A 4 22.05 -6.38 -17.02
CA GLU A 4 20.61 -6.33 -16.71
C GLU A 4 20.28 -5.82 -15.29
N TRP A 5 21.27 -5.48 -14.48
CA TRP A 5 21.09 -5.15 -13.06
C TRP A 5 20.89 -3.65 -12.74
N GLU A 6 21.07 -2.73 -13.71
CA GLU A 6 21.00 -1.29 -13.44
C GLU A 6 19.69 -0.57 -13.85
N ILE A 7 18.71 -1.26 -14.44
CA ILE A 7 17.62 -0.57 -15.16
C ILE A 7 16.39 -0.22 -14.31
N ASN A 8 16.32 -0.61 -13.02
CA ASN A 8 15.01 -0.53 -12.32
C ASN A 8 15.07 0.01 -10.89
N MET A 9 15.47 1.27 -10.69
CA MET A 9 15.51 1.90 -9.36
C MET A 9 14.26 2.70 -8.98
N PHE A 10 13.33 2.94 -9.89
CA PHE A 10 12.00 3.48 -9.60
C PHE A 10 10.95 2.39 -9.78
N SER A 11 10.37 1.93 -8.68
CA SER A 11 9.23 1.02 -8.70
C SER A 11 8.06 1.72 -8.05
N ASP A 12 7.02 1.99 -8.82
CA ASP A 12 5.79 2.63 -8.32
C ASP A 12 4.77 1.60 -7.87
N LYS A 13 4.98 0.34 -8.28
CA LYS A 13 4.13 -0.80 -7.95
C LYS A 13 4.99 -1.97 -7.54
N VAL A 14 4.72 -2.51 -6.36
CA VAL A 14 5.40 -3.69 -5.84
C VAL A 14 4.38 -4.59 -5.18
N ARG A 15 4.51 -5.89 -5.40
CA ARG A 15 3.73 -6.92 -4.75
C ARG A 15 4.55 -7.54 -3.63
N ILE A 16 4.00 -7.54 -2.41
CA ILE A 16 4.64 -8.13 -1.25
C ILE A 16 3.70 -9.08 -0.51
N PHE A 17 4.26 -10.09 0.11
CA PHE A 17 3.58 -11.00 1.01
C PHE A 17 3.74 -10.52 2.43
N ILE A 18 2.64 -10.37 3.15
CA ILE A 18 2.63 -10.00 4.56
C ILE A 18 1.94 -11.10 5.38
N LYS A 19 2.52 -11.42 6.54
CA LYS A 19 1.96 -12.40 7.47
C LYS A 19 2.12 -11.92 8.89
N SER A 20 1.03 -11.88 9.65
CA SER A 20 1.08 -11.58 11.09
C SER A 20 1.68 -12.73 11.88
N GLY A 21 2.02 -12.49 13.14
CA GLY A 21 2.46 -13.55 14.05
C GLY A 21 1.29 -14.43 14.48
N LYS A 22 1.51 -15.75 14.56
CA LYS A 22 0.58 -16.68 15.21
C LYS A 22 0.57 -16.41 16.72
N GLY A 23 -0.57 -16.57 17.38
CA GLY A 23 -0.64 -16.63 18.85
C GLY A 23 0.05 -17.87 19.39
N GLY A 24 0.76 -17.76 20.51
CA GLY A 24 1.33 -18.88 21.23
C GLY A 24 0.23 -19.76 21.84
N ASP A 25 0.47 -21.06 21.92
CA ASP A 25 -0.50 -21.98 22.51
C ASP A 25 -0.56 -21.86 24.04
N GLY A 26 -1.73 -22.09 24.61
CA GLY A 26 -1.87 -22.24 26.06
C GLY A 26 -1.20 -23.50 26.56
N HIS A 27 -0.69 -23.49 27.79
CA HIS A 27 0.02 -24.61 28.38
C HIS A 27 -0.86 -25.41 29.31
N VAL A 28 -0.61 -26.75 29.36
CA VAL A 28 -1.24 -27.67 30.31
C VAL A 28 -0.20 -28.09 31.31
N SER A 29 -0.33 -27.66 32.55
CA SER A 29 0.50 -28.10 33.66
C SER A 29 -0.24 -28.07 34.99
N PHE A 30 0.29 -28.80 35.94
CA PHE A 30 -0.25 -28.90 37.30
C PHE A 30 0.86 -28.59 38.31
N ARG A 31 0.52 -27.84 39.34
CA ARG A 31 1.42 -27.49 40.42
C ARG A 31 1.92 -28.77 41.11
N ARG A 32 3.22 -28.88 41.22
CA ARG A 32 3.87 -30.00 41.97
C ARG A 32 4.82 -29.37 42.98
N GLU A 33 4.50 -29.59 44.25
CA GLU A 33 5.33 -29.15 45.36
C GLU A 33 5.51 -30.26 46.38
N LEU A 34 6.54 -30.15 47.18
CA LEU A 34 6.80 -31.08 48.29
C LEU A 34 5.59 -31.08 49.24
N TYR A 35 5.02 -32.21 49.53
CA TYR A 35 3.82 -32.41 50.37
C TYR A 35 2.49 -31.93 49.77
N VAL A 36 2.43 -31.57 48.48
CA VAL A 36 1.18 -31.26 47.77
C VAL A 36 0.97 -32.25 46.63
N PRO A 37 0.37 -33.45 46.90
CA PRO A 37 0.25 -34.51 45.91
C PRO A 37 -0.75 -34.19 44.79
N ALA A 38 -1.74 -33.31 45.04
CA ALA A 38 -2.77 -32.91 44.09
C ALA A 38 -2.78 -31.38 43.94
N GLY A 39 -1.78 -30.81 43.24
CA GLY A 39 -1.74 -29.41 42.91
C GLY A 39 -2.75 -29.05 41.80
N GLY A 40 -3.36 -27.88 41.90
CA GLY A 40 -4.30 -27.38 40.87
C GLY A 40 -3.61 -27.05 39.55
N PRO A 41 -4.38 -26.74 38.49
CA PRO A 41 -3.83 -26.37 37.20
C PRO A 41 -3.03 -25.06 37.29
N ASP A 42 -1.86 -25.04 36.66
CA ASP A 42 -0.93 -23.94 36.70
C ASP A 42 -0.32 -23.60 35.33
N GLY A 43 -0.90 -24.14 34.24
CA GLY A 43 -0.49 -23.80 32.89
C GLY A 43 -0.86 -22.37 32.51
N GLY A 44 0.12 -21.61 32.04
CA GLY A 44 -0.01 -20.22 31.64
C GLY A 44 -0.60 -20.05 30.24
N ASN A 45 -0.94 -18.82 29.89
CA ASN A 45 -1.46 -18.48 28.57
C ASN A 45 -0.31 -18.35 27.57
N GLY A 46 -0.59 -18.56 26.27
CA GLY A 46 0.32 -18.18 25.20
C GLY A 46 0.39 -16.65 25.03
N GLY A 47 1.48 -16.18 24.45
CA GLY A 47 1.68 -14.80 24.06
C GLY A 47 0.91 -14.46 22.77
N HIS A 48 0.63 -13.19 22.54
CA HIS A 48 0.07 -12.73 21.27
C HIS A 48 1.13 -12.73 20.17
N GLY A 49 0.74 -12.97 18.92
CA GLY A 49 1.60 -12.76 17.75
C GLY A 49 1.80 -11.26 17.48
N GLY A 50 2.88 -10.92 16.77
CA GLY A 50 3.16 -9.53 16.36
C GLY A 50 2.24 -9.08 15.23
N ASP A 51 1.91 -7.78 15.23
CA ASP A 51 1.12 -7.13 14.20
C ASP A 51 1.97 -6.79 12.97
N ILE A 52 1.35 -6.58 11.81
CA ILE A 52 1.95 -5.94 10.64
C ILE A 52 1.45 -4.50 10.58
N ILE A 53 2.38 -3.57 10.69
CA ILE A 53 2.09 -2.13 10.75
C ILE A 53 2.83 -1.44 9.62
N PHE A 54 2.11 -0.66 8.80
CA PHE A 54 2.74 0.24 7.84
C PHE A 54 2.92 1.61 8.48
N GLN A 55 4.06 2.21 8.24
CA GLN A 55 4.41 3.53 8.76
C GLN A 55 5.07 4.37 7.68
N VAL A 56 4.60 5.61 7.54
CA VAL A 56 5.22 6.58 6.63
C VAL A 56 6.60 6.99 7.16
N ASP A 57 7.59 6.90 6.26
CA ASP A 57 8.92 7.47 6.49
C ASP A 57 9.18 8.55 5.43
N LYS A 58 9.18 9.82 5.86
CA LYS A 58 9.40 10.99 4.97
C LYS A 58 10.78 11.03 4.32
N GLY A 59 11.70 10.18 4.75
CA GLY A 59 13.02 10.01 4.12
C GLY A 59 13.02 9.07 2.93
N LEU A 60 11.94 8.31 2.71
CA LEU A 60 11.79 7.39 1.60
C LEU A 60 11.00 8.06 0.46
N ASN A 61 11.51 7.95 -0.76
CA ASN A 61 10.86 8.50 -1.95
C ASN A 61 10.48 7.45 -3.00
N THR A 62 10.82 6.18 -2.76
CA THR A 62 10.56 5.09 -3.72
C THR A 62 10.22 3.79 -3.00
N LEU A 63 9.55 2.86 -3.71
CA LEU A 63 9.30 1.49 -3.26
C LEU A 63 10.39 0.51 -3.68
N GLY A 64 11.60 1.00 -4.05
CA GLY A 64 12.69 0.18 -4.59
C GLY A 64 13.15 -0.95 -3.66
N ASP A 65 13.19 -0.71 -2.35
CA ASP A 65 13.65 -1.68 -1.35
C ASP A 65 12.76 -2.93 -1.28
N PHE A 66 11.47 -2.80 -1.59
CA PHE A 66 10.50 -3.90 -1.57
C PHE A 66 10.70 -4.92 -2.71
N ARG A 67 11.50 -4.61 -3.72
CA ARG A 67 11.86 -5.55 -4.78
C ARG A 67 12.84 -6.62 -4.31
N HIS A 68 13.72 -6.25 -3.41
CA HIS A 68 14.73 -7.17 -2.88
C HIS A 68 14.18 -8.03 -1.76
N ASN A 69 13.24 -7.50 -1.00
CA ASN A 69 12.56 -8.23 0.06
C ASN A 69 11.04 -8.17 -0.17
N SER A 70 10.46 -9.26 -0.63
CA SER A 70 9.04 -9.37 -0.94
C SER A 70 8.22 -10.10 0.13
N LYS A 71 8.85 -10.55 1.23
CA LYS A 71 8.17 -11.29 2.29
C LYS A 71 8.42 -10.63 3.64
N TYR A 72 7.33 -10.30 4.33
CA TYR A 72 7.33 -9.67 5.64
C TYR A 72 6.49 -10.51 6.60
N ILE A 73 7.14 -11.14 7.58
CA ILE A 73 6.52 -12.07 8.52
C ILE A 73 6.81 -11.56 9.94
N ALA A 74 5.76 -11.23 10.69
CA ALA A 74 5.89 -10.85 12.09
C ALA A 74 6.14 -12.09 12.97
N PRO A 75 6.89 -11.96 14.07
CA PRO A 75 7.16 -13.03 15.00
C PRO A 75 5.88 -13.58 15.65
N SER A 76 5.83 -14.87 15.86
CA SER A 76 4.75 -15.52 16.62
C SER A 76 4.92 -15.30 18.13
N GLY A 77 3.82 -15.36 18.86
CA GLY A 77 3.85 -15.43 20.32
C GLY A 77 4.43 -16.77 20.82
N GLU A 78 5.07 -16.74 21.97
CA GLU A 78 5.60 -17.93 22.62
C GLU A 78 4.48 -18.72 23.32
N GLU A 79 4.66 -20.02 23.42
CA GLU A 79 3.78 -20.90 24.18
C GLU A 79 3.77 -20.51 25.69
N GLY A 80 2.64 -20.72 26.35
CA GLY A 80 2.53 -20.58 27.79
C GLY A 80 3.44 -21.54 28.54
N GLY A 81 3.85 -21.15 29.73
CA GLY A 81 4.74 -21.98 30.58
C GLY A 81 4.06 -22.51 31.83
N LYS A 82 4.80 -23.32 32.57
CA LYS A 82 4.42 -23.80 33.93
C LYS A 82 4.38 -22.64 34.93
N LYS A 83 3.78 -22.86 36.09
CA LYS A 83 3.69 -21.87 37.16
C LYS A 83 2.99 -20.59 36.77
N ARG A 84 1.97 -20.68 35.90
CA ARG A 84 1.16 -19.58 35.37
C ARG A 84 1.97 -18.56 34.56
N CYS A 85 3.13 -18.95 34.03
CA CYS A 85 3.92 -18.07 33.20
C CYS A 85 3.25 -17.91 31.82
N THR A 86 2.92 -16.68 31.48
CA THR A 86 2.44 -16.32 30.13
C THR A 86 3.61 -16.28 29.15
N GLY A 87 3.43 -16.83 27.96
CA GLY A 87 4.40 -16.73 26.86
C GLY A 87 4.64 -15.26 26.47
N ARG A 88 5.81 -14.97 25.90
CA ARG A 88 6.12 -13.63 25.39
C ARG A 88 5.28 -13.33 24.15
N ASN A 89 4.87 -12.07 24.01
CA ASN A 89 4.26 -11.61 22.77
C ASN A 89 5.31 -11.50 21.67
N GLY A 90 4.93 -11.77 20.44
CA GLY A 90 5.71 -11.43 19.26
C GLY A 90 5.83 -9.90 19.12
N GLU A 91 6.95 -9.46 18.61
CA GLU A 91 7.16 -8.03 18.34
C GLU A 91 6.42 -7.63 17.06
N ASP A 92 5.86 -6.41 17.03
CA ASP A 92 5.22 -5.87 15.85
C ASP A 92 6.24 -5.62 14.76
N LEU A 93 5.89 -5.96 13.52
CA LEU A 93 6.72 -5.70 12.35
C LEU A 93 6.27 -4.39 11.69
N ILE A 94 7.12 -3.37 11.81
CA ILE A 94 6.88 -2.07 11.18
C ILE A 94 7.51 -2.05 9.79
N ILE A 95 6.67 -1.86 8.77
CA ILE A 95 7.06 -1.73 7.38
C ILE A 95 7.03 -0.23 7.02
N LYS A 96 8.20 0.34 6.72
CA LYS A 96 8.33 1.75 6.38
C LYS A 96 8.05 1.95 4.90
N VAL A 97 7.17 2.89 4.58
CA VAL A 97 6.78 3.23 3.20
C VAL A 97 6.89 4.73 2.97
N PRO A 98 7.11 5.18 1.71
CA PRO A 98 7.02 6.59 1.36
C PRO A 98 5.62 7.15 1.62
N GLU A 99 5.54 8.46 1.88
CA GLU A 99 4.28 9.19 1.90
C GLU A 99 3.57 9.09 0.54
N GLY A 100 2.26 8.90 0.55
CA GLY A 100 1.48 8.70 -0.69
C GLY A 100 1.43 7.25 -1.18
N THR A 101 1.86 6.28 -0.38
CA THR A 101 1.74 4.86 -0.71
C THR A 101 0.31 4.38 -0.45
N VAL A 102 -0.32 3.81 -1.47
CA VAL A 102 -1.62 3.12 -1.36
C VAL A 102 -1.39 1.62 -1.30
N ILE A 103 -2.05 1.00 -0.36
CA ILE A 103 -2.00 -0.44 -0.13
C ILE A 103 -3.29 -1.05 -0.66
N TYR A 104 -3.17 -1.95 -1.63
CA TYR A 104 -4.29 -2.68 -2.22
C TYR A 104 -4.22 -4.16 -1.83
N ASP A 105 -5.36 -4.77 -1.66
CA ASP A 105 -5.47 -6.22 -1.72
C ASP A 105 -5.18 -6.70 -3.14
N ASP A 106 -4.23 -7.60 -3.32
CA ASP A 106 -3.80 -8.06 -4.64
C ASP A 106 -4.87 -8.91 -5.33
N ALA A 107 -5.72 -9.60 -4.58
CA ALA A 107 -6.76 -10.47 -5.11
C ALA A 107 -8.00 -9.70 -5.58
N SER A 108 -8.53 -8.79 -4.75
CA SER A 108 -9.75 -8.02 -5.04
C SER A 108 -9.47 -6.68 -5.73
N GLY A 109 -8.24 -6.17 -5.65
CA GLY A 109 -7.85 -4.85 -6.13
C GLY A 109 -8.41 -3.68 -5.33
N LYS A 110 -9.05 -3.93 -4.19
CA LYS A 110 -9.64 -2.89 -3.32
C LYS A 110 -8.59 -2.19 -2.47
N VAL A 111 -8.85 -0.94 -2.12
CA VAL A 111 -7.98 -0.15 -1.24
C VAL A 111 -8.13 -0.62 0.20
N ILE A 112 -7.03 -1.07 0.79
CA ILE A 112 -6.94 -1.44 2.21
C ILE A 112 -6.61 -0.21 3.05
N ALA A 113 -5.59 0.54 2.63
CA ALA A 113 -5.16 1.74 3.34
C ALA A 113 -4.44 2.71 2.37
N ASP A 114 -4.57 3.98 2.69
CA ASP A 114 -3.87 5.06 2.03
C ASP A 114 -2.95 5.76 3.04
N MET A 115 -1.64 5.65 2.80
CA MET A 115 -0.61 6.20 3.68
C MET A 115 -0.29 7.65 3.28
N SER A 116 -1.29 8.52 3.35
CA SER A 116 -1.22 9.93 2.95
C SER A 116 -1.86 10.84 4.00
N GLY A 117 -1.45 12.10 4.04
CA GLY A 117 -2.02 13.10 4.95
C GLY A 117 -1.81 12.72 6.42
N ASP A 118 -2.89 12.65 7.20
CA ASP A 118 -2.85 12.35 8.63
C ASP A 118 -2.59 10.85 8.92
N ASN A 119 -2.76 9.97 7.94
CA ASN A 119 -2.59 8.52 8.13
C ASN A 119 -1.11 8.11 8.01
N MET A 120 -0.34 8.45 9.04
CA MET A 120 1.10 8.17 9.08
C MET A 120 1.44 6.76 9.59
N LYS A 121 0.49 6.06 10.18
CA LYS A 121 0.68 4.71 10.73
C LYS A 121 -0.62 3.93 10.76
N GLU A 122 -0.66 2.76 10.11
CA GLU A 122 -1.84 1.90 10.02
C GLU A 122 -1.47 0.44 10.30
N THR A 123 -2.29 -0.25 11.11
CA THR A 123 -2.15 -1.68 11.35
C THR A 123 -2.96 -2.44 10.31
N ILE A 124 -2.28 -3.15 9.42
CA ILE A 124 -2.93 -3.88 8.32
C ILE A 124 -3.34 -5.28 8.76
N LEU A 125 -2.44 -6.02 9.42
CA LEU A 125 -2.77 -7.35 9.94
C LEU A 125 -2.52 -7.39 11.44
N LYS A 126 -3.54 -7.79 12.20
CA LYS A 126 -3.41 -8.05 13.64
C LYS A 126 -2.86 -9.44 13.89
N GLY A 127 -1.94 -9.54 14.85
CA GLY A 127 -1.40 -10.82 15.32
C GLY A 127 -2.45 -11.71 15.98
N GLY A 128 -2.24 -13.00 15.88
CA GLY A 128 -3.11 -13.99 16.51
C GLY A 128 -3.10 -13.86 18.03
N ARG A 129 -4.24 -14.02 18.67
CA ARG A 129 -4.34 -14.02 20.14
C ARG A 129 -3.75 -15.28 20.71
N GLY A 130 -3.01 -15.15 21.83
CA GLY A 130 -2.51 -16.29 22.57
C GLY A 130 -3.62 -17.14 23.18
N GLY A 131 -3.43 -18.44 23.14
CA GLY A 131 -4.36 -19.43 23.71
C GLY A 131 -4.38 -19.37 25.25
N LYS A 132 -5.50 -19.71 25.84
CA LYS A 132 -5.66 -19.77 27.31
C LYS A 132 -5.09 -21.07 27.85
N GLY A 133 -4.23 -20.98 28.87
CA GLY A 133 -3.73 -22.13 29.60
C GLY A 133 -4.81 -22.83 30.48
N ASN A 134 -4.54 -24.05 30.91
CA ASN A 134 -5.50 -24.85 31.65
C ASN A 134 -5.94 -24.24 32.98
N MET A 135 -5.17 -23.29 33.55
CA MET A 135 -5.57 -22.56 34.77
C MET A 135 -6.87 -21.78 34.61
N ASN A 136 -7.20 -21.35 33.37
CA ASN A 136 -8.40 -20.56 33.07
C ASN A 136 -9.68 -21.44 32.98
N TYR A 137 -9.54 -22.74 32.89
CA TYR A 137 -10.65 -23.69 32.71
C TYR A 137 -11.00 -24.43 33.99
N ALA A 138 -10.34 -24.12 35.11
CA ALA A 138 -10.66 -24.67 36.40
C ALA A 138 -12.00 -24.13 36.90
N THR A 139 -12.93 -25.04 37.20
CA THR A 139 -14.23 -24.73 37.78
C THR A 139 -14.47 -25.58 39.01
N ALA A 140 -15.52 -25.29 39.79
CA ALA A 140 -15.88 -26.09 40.98
C ALA A 140 -16.13 -27.57 40.63
N THR A 141 -16.66 -27.85 39.44
CA THR A 141 -16.93 -29.21 38.96
C THR A 141 -15.77 -29.83 38.18
N MET A 142 -14.86 -29.01 37.61
CA MET A 142 -13.67 -29.45 36.88
C MET A 142 -12.44 -28.81 37.50
N GLN A 143 -11.88 -29.45 38.53
CA GLN A 143 -10.73 -28.88 39.27
C GLN A 143 -9.38 -29.14 38.58
N ALA A 144 -9.29 -30.09 37.66
CA ALA A 144 -8.07 -30.49 36.97
C ALA A 144 -8.27 -30.59 35.44
N PRO A 145 -8.49 -29.47 34.73
CA PRO A 145 -8.63 -29.50 33.28
C PRO A 145 -7.30 -29.89 32.61
N GLN A 146 -7.37 -30.90 31.71
CA GLN A 146 -6.21 -31.45 30.99
C GLN A 146 -6.10 -30.88 29.57
N TYR A 147 -6.72 -29.76 29.28
CA TYR A 147 -6.70 -29.08 28.00
C TYR A 147 -6.37 -27.60 28.16
N ALA A 148 -5.79 -27.04 27.10
CA ALA A 148 -5.54 -25.61 26.93
C ALA A 148 -6.02 -25.22 25.55
N GLN A 149 -6.22 -23.93 25.33
CA GLN A 149 -6.62 -23.39 24.04
C GLN A 149 -5.39 -23.20 23.16
N PRO A 150 -5.41 -23.62 21.89
CA PRO A 150 -4.38 -23.25 20.93
C PRO A 150 -4.38 -21.73 20.69
N GLY A 151 -3.24 -21.21 20.29
CA GLY A 151 -3.14 -19.83 19.82
C GLY A 151 -3.87 -19.64 18.50
N GLN A 152 -4.39 -18.44 18.30
CA GLN A 152 -5.05 -18.08 17.06
C GLN A 152 -4.04 -18.08 15.91
N GLU A 153 -4.44 -18.61 14.75
CA GLU A 153 -3.57 -18.68 13.57
C GLU A 153 -3.18 -17.30 13.05
N ALA A 154 -2.06 -17.26 12.35
CA ALA A 154 -1.56 -16.06 11.70
C ALA A 154 -2.44 -15.72 10.48
N LYS A 155 -2.72 -14.44 10.30
CA LYS A 155 -3.36 -13.92 9.09
C LYS A 155 -2.30 -13.64 8.03
N GLU A 156 -2.59 -13.97 6.78
CA GLU A 156 -1.66 -13.72 5.67
C GLU A 156 -2.37 -13.12 4.47
N LEU A 157 -1.67 -12.27 3.74
CA LEU A 157 -2.22 -11.55 2.61
C LEU A 157 -1.13 -11.19 1.60
N TRP A 158 -1.48 -11.23 0.31
CA TRP A 158 -0.71 -10.58 -0.73
C TRP A 158 -1.24 -9.17 -0.93
N VAL A 159 -0.37 -8.18 -0.76
CA VAL A 159 -0.72 -6.78 -0.97
C VAL A 159 0.11 -6.20 -2.10
N ARG A 160 -0.52 -5.28 -2.83
CA ARG A 160 0.13 -4.48 -3.85
C ARG A 160 0.28 -3.06 -3.32
N LEU A 161 1.52 -2.60 -3.26
CA LEU A 161 1.84 -1.23 -2.90
C LEU A 161 1.93 -0.40 -4.19
N GLU A 162 1.27 0.73 -4.21
CA GLU A 162 1.35 1.70 -5.31
C GLU A 162 1.67 3.09 -4.73
N LEU A 163 2.69 3.72 -5.28
CA LEU A 163 3.03 5.09 -4.90
C LEU A 163 2.21 6.07 -5.75
N LYS A 164 1.41 6.91 -5.10
CA LYS A 164 0.54 7.90 -5.76
C LYS A 164 1.33 9.05 -6.38
N CYS A 165 2.36 9.53 -5.71
CA CYS A 165 3.12 10.70 -6.12
C CYS A 165 4.29 10.26 -6.98
N ILE A 166 4.27 10.59 -8.26
CA ILE A 166 5.33 10.29 -9.20
C ILE A 166 6.35 11.41 -9.22
N ALA A 167 5.88 12.66 -9.09
CA ALA A 167 6.73 13.85 -9.06
C ALA A 167 6.05 15.00 -8.32
N ASP A 168 6.87 15.79 -7.61
CA ASP A 168 6.41 17.04 -6.99
C ASP A 168 6.22 18.12 -8.03
N VAL A 169 7.03 18.09 -9.10
CA VAL A 169 7.09 19.12 -10.14
C VAL A 169 6.93 18.50 -11.53
N GLY A 170 6.02 19.03 -12.32
CA GLY A 170 5.81 18.69 -13.71
C GLY A 170 6.51 19.65 -14.64
N LEU A 171 7.33 19.16 -15.61
CA LEU A 171 7.84 19.96 -16.70
C LEU A 171 6.90 19.89 -17.88
N VAL A 172 6.44 21.04 -18.36
CA VAL A 172 5.62 21.17 -19.56
C VAL A 172 6.31 22.09 -20.57
N GLY A 173 6.06 21.87 -21.83
CA GLY A 173 6.65 22.68 -22.90
C GLY A 173 6.66 21.93 -24.22
N PHE A 174 6.78 22.64 -25.32
CA PHE A 174 6.86 22.07 -26.66
C PHE A 174 8.09 21.17 -26.87
N PRO A 175 8.12 20.30 -27.86
CA PRO A 175 9.34 19.59 -28.24
C PRO A 175 10.50 20.56 -28.47
N ASN A 176 11.73 20.11 -28.21
CA ASN A 176 12.99 20.84 -28.44
C ASN A 176 13.19 22.15 -27.67
N VAL A 177 12.30 22.55 -26.77
CA VAL A 177 12.51 23.71 -25.88
C VAL A 177 13.57 23.49 -24.80
N GLY A 178 14.07 22.25 -24.66
CA GLY A 178 15.15 21.90 -23.74
C GLY A 178 14.74 21.24 -22.44
N LYS A 179 13.54 20.65 -22.32
CA LYS A 179 13.06 19.97 -21.11
C LYS A 179 14.01 18.87 -20.64
N SER A 180 14.36 17.93 -21.52
CA SER A 180 15.26 16.81 -21.17
C SER A 180 16.68 17.28 -20.86
N THR A 181 17.14 18.36 -21.51
CA THR A 181 18.44 18.97 -21.19
C THR A 181 18.42 19.59 -19.80
N PHE A 182 17.36 20.32 -19.48
CA PHE A 182 17.14 20.91 -18.15
C PHE A 182 17.12 19.80 -17.10
N LEU A 183 16.29 18.76 -17.29
CA LEU A 183 16.19 17.63 -16.36
C LEU A 183 17.55 16.97 -16.14
N SER A 184 18.32 16.72 -17.20
CA SER A 184 19.66 16.14 -17.10
C SER A 184 20.65 17.02 -16.36
N ARG A 185 20.45 18.33 -16.37
CA ARG A 185 21.31 19.30 -15.70
C ARG A 185 21.05 19.43 -14.21
N VAL A 186 19.79 19.33 -13.80
CA VAL A 186 19.35 19.56 -12.40
C VAL A 186 19.36 18.28 -11.55
N THR A 187 19.49 17.11 -12.18
CA THR A 187 19.47 15.83 -11.49
C THR A 187 20.88 15.35 -11.15
N ASN A 188 21.08 14.88 -9.91
CA ASN A 188 22.36 14.34 -9.44
C ASN A 188 22.72 12.98 -10.07
N ALA A 189 21.74 12.25 -10.60
CA ALA A 189 21.91 11.03 -11.35
C ALA A 189 21.30 11.18 -12.75
N ARG A 190 21.75 10.37 -13.73
CA ARG A 190 21.12 10.38 -15.05
C ARG A 190 19.61 10.21 -14.91
N PRO A 191 18.80 11.07 -15.57
CA PRO A 191 17.34 10.92 -15.57
C PRO A 191 16.97 9.48 -15.94
N LYS A 192 16.06 8.90 -15.21
CA LYS A 192 15.65 7.51 -15.43
C LYS A 192 14.32 7.49 -16.15
N ILE A 193 14.27 6.68 -17.19
CA ILE A 193 13.04 6.36 -17.90
C ILE A 193 12.24 5.44 -16.99
N ALA A 194 11.10 5.90 -16.51
CA ALA A 194 10.20 5.07 -15.73
C ALA A 194 9.29 4.29 -16.70
N ASN A 195 9.46 2.97 -16.74
CA ASN A 195 8.65 2.09 -17.57
C ASN A 195 7.33 1.79 -16.85
N TYR A 196 6.30 2.56 -17.14
CA TYR A 196 4.96 2.28 -16.67
C TYR A 196 4.26 1.33 -17.65
N HIS A 197 3.80 0.17 -17.19
CA HIS A 197 3.14 -0.84 -18.02
C HIS A 197 1.83 -0.36 -18.67
N PHE A 198 1.37 0.82 -18.30
CA PHE A 198 0.13 1.43 -18.76
C PHE A 198 0.33 2.75 -19.54
N THR A 199 1.58 3.16 -19.79
CA THR A 199 1.90 4.34 -20.61
C THR A 199 2.68 3.91 -21.85
N THR A 200 2.27 4.39 -23.03
CA THR A 200 3.03 4.22 -24.27
C THR A 200 4.22 5.19 -24.36
N LEU A 201 4.24 6.23 -23.52
CA LEU A 201 5.32 7.18 -23.38
C LEU A 201 5.81 7.16 -21.93
N ASN A 202 7.06 6.81 -21.73
CA ASN A 202 7.67 6.74 -20.41
C ASN A 202 8.18 8.12 -19.99
N PRO A 203 7.72 8.68 -18.84
CA PRO A 203 8.23 9.94 -18.34
C PRO A 203 9.68 9.80 -17.88
N ASN A 204 10.48 10.83 -18.10
CA ASN A 204 11.81 10.92 -17.52
C ASN A 204 11.69 11.56 -16.14
N LEU A 205 12.10 10.83 -15.10
CA LEU A 205 12.10 11.32 -13.72
C LEU A 205 13.50 11.73 -13.30
N GLY A 206 13.59 12.81 -12.55
CA GLY A 206 14.83 13.27 -11.96
C GLY A 206 14.65 13.71 -10.52
N VAL A 207 15.54 13.26 -9.63
CA VAL A 207 15.60 13.74 -8.25
C VAL A 207 16.54 14.93 -8.20
N VAL A 208 16.04 16.05 -7.72
CA VAL A 208 16.78 17.30 -7.52
C VAL A 208 17.10 17.43 -6.05
N ASP A 209 18.37 17.60 -5.72
CA ASP A 209 18.84 17.90 -4.38
C ASP A 209 19.44 19.31 -4.37
N ILE A 210 18.95 20.18 -3.49
CA ILE A 210 19.43 21.53 -3.34
C ILE A 210 20.13 21.64 -1.97
N ASP A 211 21.45 21.78 -2.01
CA ASP A 211 22.32 22.04 -0.85
C ASP A 211 22.15 21.02 0.31
N GLY A 212 21.93 19.71 -0.01
CA GLY A 212 21.78 18.65 0.98
C GLY A 212 20.51 18.73 1.84
N GLY A 213 19.54 19.52 1.42
CA GLY A 213 18.22 19.61 2.05
C GLY A 213 17.24 18.55 1.53
N LYS A 214 15.94 18.72 1.82
CA LYS A 214 14.89 17.88 1.22
C LYS A 214 14.91 18.04 -0.30
N GLY A 215 15.25 16.98 -1.03
CA GLY A 215 15.13 16.89 -2.48
C GLY A 215 13.66 16.84 -2.90
N PHE A 216 13.39 17.14 -4.17
CA PHE A 216 12.08 16.94 -4.80
C PHE A 216 12.24 16.24 -6.15
N VAL A 217 11.16 15.61 -6.61
CA VAL A 217 11.16 14.85 -7.87
C VAL A 217 10.54 15.71 -8.98
N ILE A 218 11.26 15.80 -10.10
CA ILE A 218 10.76 16.46 -11.33
C ILE A 218 10.44 15.37 -12.36
N ALA A 219 9.29 15.47 -13.00
CA ALA A 219 8.90 14.65 -14.15
C ALA A 219 8.91 15.48 -15.44
N ASP A 220 9.62 15.01 -16.46
CA ASP A 220 9.45 15.49 -17.84
C ASP A 220 8.20 14.81 -18.42
N ILE A 221 7.24 15.61 -18.82
CA ILE A 221 5.94 15.19 -19.30
C ILE A 221 5.93 15.27 -20.82
N PRO A 222 6.28 14.19 -21.56
CA PRO A 222 6.24 14.19 -23.01
C PRO A 222 4.80 14.07 -23.52
N GLY A 223 4.48 14.71 -24.63
CA GLY A 223 3.27 14.43 -25.39
C GLY A 223 2.01 15.23 -25.05
N LEU A 224 2.15 16.40 -24.38
CA LEU A 224 1.00 17.30 -24.17
C LEU A 224 0.45 17.93 -25.47
N ILE A 225 1.15 17.87 -26.60
CA ILE A 225 0.90 18.78 -27.73
C ILE A 225 0.49 18.10 -29.03
N GLU A 226 0.51 16.76 -29.14
CA GLU A 226 0.12 16.12 -30.39
C GLU A 226 -1.14 15.24 -30.18
N GLY A 227 -2.34 15.86 -30.29
CA GLY A 227 -3.60 15.12 -30.49
C GLY A 227 -4.30 14.59 -29.24
N ALA A 228 -4.02 15.12 -28.04
CA ALA A 228 -4.73 14.72 -26.81
C ALA A 228 -6.24 15.01 -26.86
N SER A 229 -6.67 16.01 -27.62
CA SER A 229 -8.08 16.38 -27.83
C SER A 229 -8.81 15.52 -28.87
N GLU A 230 -8.12 14.74 -29.70
CA GLU A 230 -8.74 13.96 -30.80
C GLU A 230 -9.10 12.49 -30.43
N GLY A 231 -9.15 12.14 -29.15
CA GLY A 231 -9.82 10.89 -28.71
C GLY A 231 -9.06 9.59 -28.94
N VAL A 232 -7.79 9.62 -29.33
CA VAL A 232 -6.97 8.40 -29.39
C VAL A 232 -6.35 8.14 -28.02
N GLY A 233 -7.00 7.39 -27.20
CA GLY A 233 -6.77 6.76 -25.90
C GLY A 233 -5.45 6.89 -25.11
N LEU A 234 -4.49 7.67 -25.52
CA LEU A 234 -3.16 7.80 -24.97
C LEU A 234 -3.00 8.97 -23.97
N GLY A 235 -3.81 10.03 -24.11
CA GLY A 235 -3.72 11.22 -23.25
C GLY A 235 -4.23 11.04 -21.83
N HIS A 236 -5.38 10.40 -21.66
CA HIS A 236 -6.07 10.33 -20.37
C HIS A 236 -5.33 9.57 -19.25
N GLN A 237 -4.58 8.53 -19.57
CA GLN A 237 -3.84 7.78 -18.53
C GLN A 237 -2.58 8.50 -18.09
N PHE A 238 -1.96 9.25 -19.00
CA PHE A 238 -0.75 9.99 -18.75
C PHE A 238 -1.03 11.29 -17.96
N LEU A 239 -2.12 11.95 -18.26
CA LEU A 239 -2.55 13.19 -17.61
C LEU A 239 -2.94 12.98 -16.13
N ARG A 240 -3.30 11.75 -15.70
CA ARG A 240 -3.44 11.40 -14.27
C ARG A 240 -2.16 11.61 -13.47
N HIS A 241 -1.00 11.60 -14.11
CA HIS A 241 0.26 11.82 -13.42
C HIS A 241 0.54 13.31 -13.20
N ILE A 242 0.05 14.18 -14.10
CA ILE A 242 0.09 15.62 -13.93
C ILE A 242 -0.85 16.05 -12.80
N GLU A 243 -2.00 15.41 -12.67
CA GLU A 243 -2.95 15.66 -11.57
C GLU A 243 -2.33 15.49 -10.18
N ARG A 244 -1.15 14.89 -10.10
CA ARG A 244 -0.44 14.63 -8.85
C ARG A 244 0.78 15.51 -8.62
N THR A 245 1.15 16.36 -9.60
CA THR A 245 2.25 17.31 -9.40
C THR A 245 1.75 18.54 -8.63
N LYS A 246 2.55 19.04 -7.71
CA LYS A 246 2.22 20.20 -6.86
C LYS A 246 2.51 21.52 -7.57
N VAL A 247 3.57 21.57 -8.38
CA VAL A 247 4.04 22.77 -9.11
C VAL A 247 4.29 22.41 -10.57
N ILE A 248 4.00 23.34 -11.47
CA ILE A 248 4.25 23.21 -12.90
C ILE A 248 5.35 24.18 -13.34
N ILE A 249 6.35 23.70 -14.07
CA ILE A 249 7.37 24.50 -14.74
C ILE A 249 7.10 24.49 -16.24
N HIS A 250 6.74 25.63 -16.81
CA HIS A 250 6.70 25.83 -18.25
C HIS A 250 8.09 26.13 -18.77
N ILE A 251 8.65 25.26 -19.60
CA ILE A 251 9.91 25.54 -20.30
C ILE A 251 9.61 26.01 -21.72
N VAL A 252 10.07 27.21 -22.07
CA VAL A 252 9.87 27.81 -23.38
C VAL A 252 11.19 28.25 -23.99
N ASP A 253 11.26 28.23 -25.32
CA ASP A 253 12.42 28.70 -26.08
C ASP A 253 12.35 30.22 -26.25
N ALA A 254 13.02 30.97 -25.36
CA ALA A 254 13.05 32.44 -25.42
C ALA A 254 13.79 33.02 -26.64
N ALA A 255 14.69 32.22 -27.23
CA ALA A 255 15.43 32.64 -28.43
C ALA A 255 14.67 32.35 -29.73
N SER A 256 13.47 31.72 -29.64
CA SER A 256 12.66 31.36 -30.82
C SER A 256 13.44 30.61 -31.90
N THR A 257 14.36 29.71 -31.50
CA THR A 257 15.26 29.02 -32.42
C THR A 257 14.55 28.20 -33.49
N GLU A 258 13.30 27.80 -33.23
CA GLU A 258 12.44 27.07 -34.17
C GLU A 258 11.41 27.98 -34.87
N GLY A 259 11.50 29.30 -34.69
CA GLY A 259 10.60 30.29 -35.30
C GLY A 259 9.20 30.31 -34.67
N ARG A 260 9.03 29.79 -33.45
CA ARG A 260 7.77 29.79 -32.71
C ARG A 260 7.72 31.00 -31.76
N ASP A 261 6.53 31.47 -31.49
CA ASP A 261 6.30 32.54 -30.50
C ASP A 261 6.17 31.90 -29.09
N PRO A 262 7.08 32.19 -28.14
CA PRO A 262 7.03 31.61 -26.81
C PRO A 262 5.76 31.97 -26.03
N ILE A 263 5.16 33.14 -26.25
CA ILE A 263 3.91 33.55 -25.60
C ILE A 263 2.74 32.71 -26.12
N ALA A 264 2.67 32.49 -27.43
CA ALA A 264 1.65 31.65 -28.03
C ALA A 264 1.79 30.20 -27.56
N ASP A 265 3.01 29.69 -27.42
CA ASP A 265 3.31 28.36 -26.93
C ASP A 265 2.81 28.16 -25.50
N ILE A 266 3.04 29.08 -24.56
CA ILE A 266 2.54 28.98 -23.18
C ILE A 266 1.01 28.96 -23.16
N LYS A 267 0.36 29.86 -23.93
CA LYS A 267 -1.10 29.93 -24.00
C LYS A 267 -1.71 28.64 -24.56
N ALA A 268 -1.08 28.05 -25.56
CA ALA A 268 -1.54 26.78 -26.13
C ALA A 268 -1.47 25.64 -25.11
N ILE A 269 -0.38 25.56 -24.36
CA ILE A 269 -0.23 24.56 -23.28
C ILE A 269 -1.25 24.78 -22.17
N ASN A 270 -1.47 26.03 -21.74
CA ASN A 270 -2.46 26.33 -20.72
C ASN A 270 -3.88 25.96 -21.18
N ALA A 271 -4.24 26.23 -22.43
CA ALA A 271 -5.53 25.82 -22.99
C ALA A 271 -5.70 24.30 -23.03
N GLU A 272 -4.63 23.55 -23.30
CA GLU A 272 -4.65 22.08 -23.29
C GLU A 272 -4.78 21.52 -21.87
N LEU A 273 -4.07 22.09 -20.89
CA LEU A 273 -4.21 21.74 -19.47
C LEU A 273 -5.62 22.04 -18.96
N GLU A 274 -6.21 23.19 -19.35
CA GLU A 274 -7.58 23.57 -18.97
C GLU A 274 -8.62 22.63 -19.57
N ALA A 275 -8.46 22.26 -20.83
CA ALA A 275 -9.36 21.33 -21.51
C ALA A 275 -9.35 19.95 -20.89
N TYR A 276 -8.20 19.55 -20.33
CA TYR A 276 -8.06 18.27 -19.66
C TYR A 276 -8.63 18.31 -18.23
N ASN A 277 -8.11 19.19 -17.37
CA ASN A 277 -8.57 19.37 -16.00
C ASN A 277 -8.33 20.82 -15.55
N PRO A 278 -9.40 21.62 -15.39
CA PRO A 278 -9.28 23.03 -14.95
C PRO A 278 -8.58 23.22 -13.60
N GLU A 279 -8.55 22.18 -12.75
CA GLU A 279 -7.86 22.23 -11.46
C GLU A 279 -6.32 22.35 -11.59
N LEU A 280 -5.77 21.91 -12.73
CA LEU A 280 -4.33 22.02 -13.00
C LEU A 280 -3.86 23.47 -13.14
N LEU A 281 -4.71 24.35 -13.68
CA LEU A 281 -4.41 25.77 -13.80
C LEU A 281 -4.41 26.51 -12.45
N LYS A 282 -5.06 25.96 -11.43
CA LYS A 282 -5.05 26.54 -10.07
C LYS A 282 -3.73 26.29 -9.33
N ARG A 283 -2.89 25.39 -9.86
CA ARG A 283 -1.61 25.07 -9.24
C ARG A 283 -0.59 26.17 -9.48
N PRO A 284 0.36 26.37 -8.54
CA PRO A 284 1.46 27.28 -8.75
C PRO A 284 2.24 26.94 -10.01
N GLN A 285 2.46 27.96 -10.84
CA GLN A 285 3.18 27.84 -12.09
C GLN A 285 4.37 28.79 -12.11
N VAL A 286 5.46 28.36 -12.75
CA VAL A 286 6.61 29.22 -13.08
C VAL A 286 7.01 29.01 -14.53
N ILE A 287 7.48 30.07 -15.19
CA ILE A 287 7.96 30.00 -16.55
C ILE A 287 9.48 30.07 -16.55
N ALA A 288 10.10 29.06 -17.19
CA ALA A 288 11.52 29.00 -17.45
C ALA A 288 11.77 29.41 -18.90
N ALA A 289 12.15 30.68 -19.11
CA ALA A 289 12.56 31.20 -20.41
C ALA A 289 13.96 30.70 -20.74
N ASN A 290 14.02 29.56 -21.46
CA ASN A 290 15.25 28.83 -21.76
C ASN A 290 15.95 29.35 -23.04
N LYS A 291 17.18 28.91 -23.23
CA LYS A 291 18.07 29.22 -24.35
C LYS A 291 18.48 30.70 -24.42
N ILE A 292 18.59 31.39 -23.27
CA ILE A 292 19.05 32.78 -23.23
C ILE A 292 20.48 32.92 -23.79
N ASP A 293 21.26 31.85 -23.82
CA ASP A 293 22.59 31.80 -24.45
C ASP A 293 22.55 31.90 -25.99
N ALA A 294 21.38 31.64 -26.59
CA ALA A 294 21.16 31.74 -28.03
C ALA A 294 20.45 33.05 -28.46
N ILE A 295 20.13 33.92 -27.52
CA ILE A 295 19.56 35.24 -27.85
C ILE A 295 20.67 36.12 -28.41
N TYR A 296 20.55 36.48 -29.69
CA TYR A 296 21.45 37.44 -30.32
C TYR A 296 21.03 38.87 -29.97
N ASP A 297 21.96 39.65 -29.51
CA ASP A 297 21.77 41.11 -29.36
C ASP A 297 21.88 41.75 -30.75
N ASP A 298 20.74 41.84 -31.44
CA ASP A 298 20.65 42.45 -32.77
C ASP A 298 20.40 43.94 -32.70
N GLY A 299 20.48 44.52 -31.48
CA GLY A 299 20.21 45.93 -31.23
C GLY A 299 18.72 46.30 -31.32
N SER A 300 17.81 45.32 -31.34
CA SER A 300 16.38 45.53 -31.18
C SER A 300 16.05 46.01 -29.76
N GLU A 301 15.19 47.04 -29.61
CA GLU A 301 14.83 47.61 -28.30
C GLU A 301 14.06 46.61 -27.37
N THR A 302 13.69 45.42 -27.86
CA THR A 302 12.84 44.48 -27.12
C THR A 302 13.56 43.16 -26.86
N ASN A 303 13.88 42.93 -25.59
CA ASN A 303 14.39 41.64 -25.14
C ASN A 303 13.23 40.62 -25.10
N PRO A 304 13.32 39.43 -25.77
CA PRO A 304 12.28 38.40 -25.74
C PRO A 304 11.85 37.98 -24.32
N VAL A 305 12.78 37.98 -23.39
CA VAL A 305 12.50 37.62 -21.97
C VAL A 305 11.60 38.68 -21.32
N GLU A 306 11.82 39.99 -21.62
CA GLU A 306 10.99 41.07 -21.07
C GLU A 306 9.56 40.99 -21.61
N LEU A 307 9.38 40.63 -22.89
CA LEU A 307 8.05 40.45 -23.48
C LEU A 307 7.27 39.31 -22.79
N ILE A 308 7.96 38.18 -22.43
CA ILE A 308 7.35 37.09 -21.69
C ILE A 308 6.96 37.56 -20.28
N LYS A 309 7.82 38.32 -19.59
CA LYS A 309 7.52 38.88 -18.27
C LYS A 309 6.32 39.84 -18.31
N GLU A 310 6.28 40.77 -19.26
CA GLU A 310 5.16 41.69 -19.42
C GLU A 310 3.82 40.98 -19.67
N ALA A 311 3.87 39.81 -20.32
CA ALA A 311 2.68 39.03 -20.62
C ALA A 311 2.14 38.24 -19.40
N PHE A 312 3.01 37.69 -18.55
CA PHE A 312 2.61 36.70 -17.54
C PHE A 312 2.82 37.11 -16.07
N GLU A 313 3.74 38.06 -15.77
CA GLU A 313 3.92 38.54 -14.40
C GLU A 313 2.67 39.28 -13.85
N PRO A 314 1.87 39.99 -14.65
CA PRO A 314 0.59 40.56 -14.19
C PRO A 314 -0.44 39.49 -13.79
N GLU A 315 -0.32 38.26 -14.32
CA GLU A 315 -1.14 37.10 -13.97
C GLU A 315 -0.62 36.37 -12.71
N GLY A 316 0.48 36.87 -12.13
CA GLY A 316 1.10 36.28 -10.93
C GLY A 316 2.08 35.14 -11.22
N ILE A 317 2.39 34.85 -12.48
CA ILE A 317 3.33 33.79 -12.89
C ILE A 317 4.72 34.39 -13.04
N LYS A 318 5.68 33.96 -12.22
CA LYS A 318 7.06 34.45 -12.27
C LYS A 318 7.83 33.84 -13.44
N VAL A 319 8.64 34.68 -14.11
CA VAL A 319 9.45 34.28 -15.27
C VAL A 319 10.92 34.28 -14.90
N TYR A 320 11.60 33.12 -15.11
CA TYR A 320 13.01 32.94 -14.83
C TYR A 320 13.79 32.75 -16.15
N PRO A 321 14.70 33.64 -16.49
CA PRO A 321 15.58 33.44 -17.64
C PRO A 321 16.64 32.41 -17.30
N ILE A 322 16.71 31.33 -18.10
CA ILE A 322 17.66 30.24 -17.86
C ILE A 322 18.38 29.82 -19.15
N SER A 323 19.53 29.22 -18.97
CA SER A 323 20.17 28.37 -19.98
C SER A 323 20.41 27.00 -19.42
N ALA A 324 19.66 26.01 -19.91
CA ALA A 324 19.83 24.62 -19.52
C ALA A 324 21.22 24.07 -19.89
N VAL A 325 21.84 24.62 -20.94
CA VAL A 325 23.18 24.22 -21.42
C VAL A 325 24.27 24.78 -20.51
N THR A 326 24.26 26.08 -20.23
CA THR A 326 25.32 26.72 -19.41
C THR A 326 25.07 26.58 -17.92
N GLY A 327 23.81 26.42 -17.49
CA GLY A 327 23.39 26.36 -16.11
C GLY A 327 23.03 27.74 -15.50
N GLN A 328 23.10 28.81 -16.29
CA GLN A 328 22.77 30.17 -15.85
C GLN A 328 21.29 30.25 -15.48
N GLY A 329 20.95 30.90 -14.34
CA GLY A 329 19.58 31.10 -13.86
C GLY A 329 18.86 29.84 -13.33
N VAL A 330 19.45 28.64 -13.49
CA VAL A 330 18.83 27.37 -13.09
C VAL A 330 18.68 27.27 -11.58
N ARG A 331 19.67 27.72 -10.82
CA ARG A 331 19.65 27.63 -9.36
C ARG A 331 18.57 28.50 -8.74
N GLU A 332 18.40 29.70 -9.24
CA GLU A 332 17.37 30.65 -8.84
C GLU A 332 15.95 30.10 -9.10
N LEU A 333 15.75 29.47 -10.27
CA LEU A 333 14.51 28.78 -10.60
C LEU A 333 14.22 27.64 -9.60
N LEU A 334 15.22 26.81 -9.28
CA LEU A 334 15.04 25.69 -8.35
C LEU A 334 14.69 26.14 -6.92
N TYR A 335 15.29 27.24 -6.44
CA TYR A 335 14.91 27.81 -5.14
C TYR A 335 13.47 28.36 -5.14
N ALA A 336 13.06 29.03 -6.21
CA ALA A 336 11.70 29.51 -6.33
C ALA A 336 10.67 28.37 -6.37
N VAL A 337 10.98 27.29 -7.08
CA VAL A 337 10.15 26.06 -7.11
C VAL A 337 10.06 25.44 -5.72
N ARG A 338 11.18 25.41 -4.99
CA ARG A 338 11.20 24.90 -3.62
C ARG A 338 10.32 25.71 -2.67
N GLU A 339 10.41 27.04 -2.76
CA GLU A 339 9.57 27.94 -1.97
C GLU A 339 8.07 27.71 -2.28
N LEU A 340 7.72 27.48 -3.54
CA LEU A 340 6.35 27.16 -3.92
C LEU A 340 5.90 25.80 -3.38
N LEU A 341 6.77 24.78 -3.39
CA LEU A 341 6.48 23.46 -2.83
C LEU A 341 6.29 23.50 -1.31
N ASP A 342 7.14 24.27 -0.60
CA ASP A 342 7.06 24.41 0.85
C ASP A 342 5.79 25.17 1.30
N ASN A 343 5.26 26.06 0.44
CA ASN A 343 4.03 26.83 0.69
C ASN A 343 2.77 26.18 0.12
N PHE A 344 2.91 25.08 -0.62
CA PHE A 344 1.76 24.38 -1.19
C PHE A 344 0.98 23.65 -0.08
N PRO A 345 -0.33 23.92 0.09
CA PRO A 345 -1.12 23.14 1.03
C PRO A 345 -1.10 21.66 0.62
N ASP A 346 -0.86 20.79 1.59
CA ASP A 346 -0.90 19.33 1.37
C ASP A 346 -2.35 18.85 1.17
N ASP A 347 -3.05 19.34 0.14
CA ASP A 347 -4.32 18.80 -0.32
C ASP A 347 -4.07 17.46 -1.03
N VAL A 348 -3.76 16.46 -0.22
CA VAL A 348 -3.56 15.10 -0.71
C VAL A 348 -4.94 14.48 -0.93
N VAL A 349 -5.24 14.07 -2.16
CA VAL A 349 -6.41 13.23 -2.43
C VAL A 349 -6.24 11.92 -1.65
N ILE A 350 -6.97 11.78 -0.57
CA ILE A 350 -6.97 10.59 0.28
C ILE A 350 -8.02 9.63 -0.29
N PHE A 351 -7.61 8.41 -0.64
CA PHE A 351 -8.57 7.37 -0.99
C PHE A 351 -9.23 6.83 0.28
N GLU A 352 -10.54 6.81 0.28
CA GLU A 352 -11.28 6.18 1.36
C GLU A 352 -10.99 4.67 1.41
N LYS A 353 -10.95 4.14 2.62
CA LYS A 353 -10.80 2.71 2.87
C LYS A 353 -12.04 2.00 2.31
N GLU A 354 -11.86 1.24 1.23
CA GLU A 354 -12.95 0.50 0.58
C GLU A 354 -13.19 -0.88 1.23
N PHE A 355 -12.34 -1.23 2.21
CA PHE A 355 -12.23 -2.61 2.63
C PHE A 355 -11.70 -2.73 4.05
N ASP A 356 -12.46 -3.38 4.92
CA ASP A 356 -11.96 -3.80 6.23
C ASP A 356 -11.50 -5.26 6.17
N ILE A 357 -10.20 -5.47 6.43
CA ILE A 357 -9.60 -6.81 6.42
C ILE A 357 -10.26 -7.71 7.47
N ASP A 358 -10.66 -7.13 8.60
CA ASP A 358 -11.37 -7.87 9.63
C ASP A 358 -12.75 -8.31 9.12
N GLU A 359 -13.47 -7.51 8.30
CA GLU A 359 -14.71 -7.91 7.62
C GLU A 359 -14.50 -9.00 6.56
N LEU A 360 -13.42 -8.96 5.78
CA LEU A 360 -13.14 -10.01 4.80
C LEU A 360 -12.81 -11.34 5.45
N LEU A 361 -12.08 -11.28 6.55
CA LEU A 361 -11.71 -12.46 7.33
C LEU A 361 -12.84 -12.92 8.25
N ASP A 362 -13.80 -12.03 8.59
CA ASP A 362 -15.01 -12.34 9.36
C ASP A 362 -16.20 -12.71 8.45
N ASN A 363 -16.33 -12.15 7.24
CA ASN A 363 -17.38 -12.52 6.27
C ASN A 363 -17.16 -13.91 5.63
N SER A 364 -15.97 -14.48 5.78
CA SER A 364 -15.77 -15.93 5.57
C SER A 364 -16.44 -16.77 6.68
N ASP A 365 -16.86 -16.12 7.79
CA ASP A 365 -17.34 -16.80 8.98
C ASP A 365 -18.78 -17.35 8.89
N ASP A 366 -19.60 -16.92 7.93
CA ASP A 366 -20.98 -17.40 7.79
C ASP A 366 -21.17 -18.46 6.70
N ASN A 367 -20.17 -18.72 5.87
CA ASN A 367 -20.26 -19.71 4.81
C ASN A 367 -19.68 -21.06 5.26
N TYR A 368 -20.53 -21.93 5.73
CA TYR A 368 -20.30 -23.35 5.72
C TYR A 368 -21.18 -24.01 4.67
N ASN A 369 -20.65 -25.00 3.99
CA ASN A 369 -21.35 -25.79 2.99
C ASN A 369 -21.72 -27.13 3.61
N VAL A 370 -22.96 -27.56 3.38
CA VAL A 370 -23.43 -28.90 3.74
C VAL A 370 -23.91 -29.57 2.49
N TYR A 371 -23.31 -30.68 2.11
CA TYR A 371 -23.67 -31.45 0.92
C TYR A 371 -23.42 -32.95 1.10
N LEU A 372 -24.04 -33.74 0.24
CA LEU A 372 -23.85 -35.19 0.19
C LEU A 372 -22.80 -35.51 -0.88
N ASP A 373 -21.77 -36.26 -0.52
CA ASP A 373 -20.75 -36.76 -1.45
C ASP A 373 -21.27 -37.92 -2.30
N GLU A 374 -20.57 -38.25 -3.39
CA GLU A 374 -20.87 -39.37 -4.29
C GLU A 374 -20.88 -40.72 -3.58
N ASN A 375 -20.24 -40.81 -2.43
CA ASN A 375 -20.17 -42.01 -1.59
C ASN A 375 -21.29 -42.13 -0.53
N GLY A 376 -22.21 -41.18 -0.47
CA GLY A 376 -23.27 -41.16 0.54
C GLY A 376 -22.83 -40.62 1.90
N VAL A 377 -21.70 -39.93 1.98
CA VAL A 377 -21.20 -39.29 3.21
C VAL A 377 -21.65 -37.81 3.22
N PHE A 378 -22.24 -37.38 4.32
CA PHE A 378 -22.60 -35.97 4.50
C PHE A 378 -21.35 -35.16 4.88
N ILE A 379 -21.05 -34.12 4.10
CA ILE A 379 -19.88 -33.26 4.30
C ILE A 379 -20.33 -31.90 4.83
N VAL A 380 -19.67 -31.44 5.89
CA VAL A 380 -19.83 -30.09 6.46
C VAL A 380 -18.46 -29.45 6.46
N GLU A 381 -18.27 -28.44 5.62
CA GLU A 381 -17.00 -27.75 5.47
C GLU A 381 -17.19 -26.23 5.46
N GLY A 382 -16.19 -25.49 5.92
CA GLY A 382 -16.17 -24.04 5.91
C GLY A 382 -15.27 -23.48 7.00
N GLU A 383 -14.75 -22.28 6.78
CA GLU A 383 -13.78 -21.65 7.71
C GLU A 383 -14.27 -21.56 9.15
N ARG A 384 -15.57 -21.34 9.36
CA ARG A 384 -16.17 -21.30 10.71
C ARG A 384 -16.12 -22.65 11.39
N ILE A 385 -16.31 -23.73 10.62
CA ILE A 385 -16.23 -25.11 11.09
C ILE A 385 -14.78 -25.46 11.42
N ASP A 386 -13.85 -25.14 10.51
CA ASP A 386 -12.42 -25.40 10.67
C ASP A 386 -11.84 -24.64 11.87
N LYS A 387 -12.22 -23.38 12.05
CA LYS A 387 -11.85 -22.62 13.25
C LYS A 387 -12.38 -23.26 14.52
N MET A 388 -13.64 -23.74 14.54
CA MET A 388 -14.22 -24.40 15.70
C MET A 388 -13.51 -25.74 15.99
N LEU A 389 -13.19 -26.52 14.96
CA LEU A 389 -12.41 -27.75 15.09
C LEU A 389 -11.02 -27.46 15.69
N GLY A 390 -10.35 -26.40 15.22
CA GLY A 390 -9.04 -25.97 15.73
C GLY A 390 -9.07 -25.49 17.20
N TYR A 391 -10.21 -25.03 17.72
CA TYR A 391 -10.34 -24.56 19.10
C TYR A 391 -10.89 -25.59 20.06
N THR A 392 -11.35 -26.76 19.57
CA THR A 392 -12.07 -27.73 20.36
C THR A 392 -11.31 -29.04 20.43
N ASN A 393 -10.97 -29.48 21.64
CA ASN A 393 -10.41 -30.83 21.81
C ASN A 393 -11.54 -31.87 21.69
N LEU A 394 -11.68 -32.43 20.50
CA LEU A 394 -12.73 -33.40 20.16
C LEU A 394 -12.53 -34.80 20.80
N GLU A 395 -11.31 -35.08 21.26
CA GLU A 395 -11.03 -36.33 22.00
C GLU A 395 -11.67 -36.34 23.41
N SER A 396 -12.09 -35.16 23.89
CA SER A 396 -12.77 -35.09 25.18
C SER A 396 -14.28 -35.07 24.98
N GLU A 397 -15.01 -35.89 25.79
CA GLU A 397 -16.48 -35.92 25.79
C GLU A 397 -17.13 -34.53 25.90
N LYS A 398 -16.51 -33.63 26.66
CA LYS A 398 -16.99 -32.23 26.81
C LYS A 398 -16.70 -31.36 25.60
N GLY A 399 -15.55 -31.53 24.93
CA GLY A 399 -15.24 -30.85 23.70
C GLY A 399 -16.19 -31.29 22.59
N PHE A 400 -16.45 -32.57 22.49
CA PHE A 400 -17.40 -33.11 21.52
C PHE A 400 -18.82 -32.58 21.77
N ASN A 401 -19.30 -32.56 23.01
CA ASN A 401 -20.60 -31.98 23.38
C ASN A 401 -20.67 -30.45 23.09
N PHE A 402 -19.56 -29.74 23.24
CA PHE A 402 -19.49 -28.33 22.89
C PHE A 402 -19.56 -28.11 21.37
N PHE A 403 -18.87 -28.97 20.62
CA PHE A 403 -18.92 -28.97 19.17
C PHE A 403 -20.33 -29.29 18.64
N GLN A 404 -21.03 -30.31 19.23
CA GLN A 404 -22.41 -30.61 18.87
C GLN A 404 -23.36 -29.40 19.11
N LYS A 405 -23.19 -28.70 20.24
CA LYS A 405 -23.97 -27.48 20.51
C LYS A 405 -23.70 -26.38 19.49
N PHE A 406 -22.44 -26.26 19.06
CA PHE A 406 -22.09 -25.32 18.03
C PHE A 406 -22.73 -25.68 16.68
N MET A 407 -22.65 -26.94 16.26
CA MET A 407 -23.30 -27.43 15.03
C MET A 407 -24.82 -27.15 15.02
N LYS A 408 -25.44 -27.31 16.19
CA LYS A 408 -26.87 -26.99 16.36
C LYS A 408 -27.14 -25.47 16.31
N SER A 409 -26.33 -24.66 16.99
CA SER A 409 -26.51 -23.20 17.03
C SER A 409 -26.15 -22.50 15.72
N SER A 410 -25.27 -23.10 14.89
CA SER A 410 -24.92 -22.59 13.55
C SER A 410 -25.94 -22.96 12.47
N GLY A 411 -26.93 -23.82 12.77
CA GLY A 411 -27.89 -24.30 11.78
C GLY A 411 -27.36 -25.41 10.86
N ALA A 412 -26.14 -25.90 11.11
CA ALA A 412 -25.55 -26.98 10.30
C ALA A 412 -26.32 -28.30 10.44
N ILE A 413 -26.86 -28.59 11.64
CA ILE A 413 -27.71 -29.77 11.86
C ILE A 413 -29.04 -29.64 11.11
N ASP A 414 -29.66 -28.46 11.13
CA ASP A 414 -30.91 -28.21 10.42
C ASP A 414 -30.74 -28.44 8.90
N ARG A 415 -29.60 -28.03 8.33
CA ARG A 415 -29.28 -28.28 6.91
C ARG A 415 -28.99 -29.76 6.60
N LEU A 416 -28.34 -30.49 7.51
CA LEU A 416 -28.16 -31.93 7.38
C LEU A 416 -29.51 -32.67 7.36
N GLU A 417 -30.46 -32.26 8.24
CA GLU A 417 -31.81 -32.79 8.28
C GLU A 417 -32.62 -32.44 7.00
N GLU A 418 -32.45 -31.23 6.44
CA GLU A 418 -33.04 -30.84 5.15
C GLU A 418 -32.53 -31.69 3.98
N LEU A 419 -31.25 -32.11 4.03
CA LEU A 419 -30.66 -33.03 3.05
C LEU A 419 -31.05 -34.48 3.24
N GLY A 420 -31.79 -34.79 4.30
CA GLY A 420 -32.38 -36.11 4.55
C GLY A 420 -31.45 -37.09 5.30
N ILE A 421 -30.60 -36.59 6.20
CA ILE A 421 -29.73 -37.45 7.04
C ILE A 421 -30.58 -38.35 7.93
N GLU A 422 -30.23 -39.64 8.02
CA GLU A 422 -30.86 -40.63 8.89
C GLU A 422 -29.91 -41.04 10.02
N GLU A 423 -30.46 -41.67 11.08
CA GLU A 423 -29.64 -42.21 12.18
C GLU A 423 -28.71 -43.29 11.69
N GLY A 424 -27.42 -43.12 11.97
CA GLY A 424 -26.36 -44.04 11.56
C GLY A 424 -25.62 -43.60 10.28
N ASP A 425 -26.05 -42.50 9.66
CA ASP A 425 -25.31 -41.91 8.51
C ASP A 425 -24.01 -41.28 8.98
N THR A 426 -22.99 -41.37 8.13
CA THR A 426 -21.68 -40.80 8.42
C THR A 426 -21.62 -39.33 8.03
N VAL A 427 -21.23 -38.47 8.97
CA VAL A 427 -20.97 -37.06 8.75
C VAL A 427 -19.48 -36.81 8.85
N ARG A 428 -18.91 -36.21 7.80
CA ARG A 428 -17.54 -35.70 7.80
C ARG A 428 -17.55 -34.19 7.99
N VAL A 429 -16.78 -33.72 8.95
CA VAL A 429 -16.66 -32.29 9.25
C VAL A 429 -15.22 -31.83 9.06
N GLY A 430 -15.01 -30.94 8.11
CA GLY A 430 -13.66 -30.58 7.68
C GLY A 430 -12.87 -31.76 7.15
N ASP A 431 -11.54 -31.69 7.22
CA ASP A 431 -10.64 -32.72 6.70
C ASP A 431 -10.39 -33.90 7.67
N TYR A 432 -10.82 -33.80 8.94
CA TYR A 432 -10.27 -34.67 10.00
C TYR A 432 -11.30 -35.33 10.88
N LEU A 433 -12.57 -34.95 10.87
CA LEU A 433 -13.56 -35.49 11.80
C LEU A 433 -14.64 -36.26 11.07
N GLU A 434 -14.76 -37.55 11.34
CA GLU A 434 -15.88 -38.38 10.90
C GLU A 434 -16.61 -38.95 12.13
N PHE A 435 -17.93 -38.89 12.12
CA PHE A 435 -18.77 -39.52 13.16
C PHE A 435 -20.12 -39.90 12.58
N ASP A 436 -20.78 -40.88 13.24
CA ASP A 436 -22.11 -41.31 12.88
C ASP A 436 -23.15 -40.37 13.53
N TYR A 437 -24.15 -39.97 12.74
CA TYR A 437 -25.21 -39.10 13.19
C TYR A 437 -26.25 -39.86 14.03
N TYR A 438 -26.55 -39.38 15.23
CA TYR A 438 -27.63 -39.85 16.06
C TYR A 438 -28.42 -38.63 16.56
N ARG A 439 -29.76 -38.69 16.44
CA ARG A 439 -30.63 -37.63 17.01
C ARG A 439 -30.51 -37.64 18.53
N ALA A 440 -30.17 -36.45 19.08
CA ALA A 440 -30.03 -36.25 20.53
C ALA A 440 -31.37 -35.90 21.19
#